data_6ce0127f40c375ed06f4086f921362cc
#
_entry.id   6ce0127f40c375ed06f4086f921362cc
#
_cell.length_a   1.000
_cell.length_b   1.000
_cell.length_c   1.000
_cell.angle_alpha   90.00
_cell.angle_beta   90.00
_cell.angle_gamma   90.00
#
_symmetry.space_group_name_H-M   'P 1'
#
loop_
_entity.id
_entity.type
_entity.pdbx_description
1 polymer ?
#
loop_
_entity_poly.entity_id
_entity_poly.type
_entity_poly.pdbx_seq_one_letter_code
_entity_poly.pdbx_strand_id
1 'polypeptide(L)'
;MKKYFITLFAVIFFSAASVADTTQLKNNFFNSIENFFDGKFEDTDISIKSKEGNKPEIGIKTFKPLNDTESEITFFQGSLFAHDERETLNLGFGKRILSDDESFLYGLNAFYDHELDYDHQRGSIGAEIKSSILELNTNNYFAISNEKTGKNNVKEEVADGYDVEIGTHIPYMPTAKIYTKLFEYDIPGGSDFEGLEYSSKIGIPNSGINLEIGYKDFGNASYDDQWFFNLTFNLSKINPNTSLVSDEAFERVSMKDKKYDKVRRENLIVKSKSFSVKAGGF
;
A
#
# COMPACT_ATOMS: atom_id res chain seq x y z
N MET A 1 24.02 12.70 0.83
CA MET A 1 22.78 12.77 0.06
C MET A 1 21.58 12.14 0.76
N LYS A 2 21.68 10.95 1.39
CA LYS A 2 20.55 10.30 2.10
C LYS A 2 19.92 11.15 3.22
N LYS A 3 20.71 11.84 4.04
CA LYS A 3 20.20 12.70 5.14
C LYS A 3 19.35 13.88 4.65
N TYR A 4 19.72 14.51 3.54
CA TYR A 4 18.99 15.67 3.01
C TYR A 4 17.66 15.29 2.36
N PHE A 5 17.55 14.06 1.83
CA PHE A 5 16.32 13.54 1.25
C PHE A 5 15.26 13.24 2.31
N ILE A 6 15.68 12.64 3.43
CA ILE A 6 14.82 12.38 4.60
C ILE A 6 14.35 13.70 5.22
N THR A 7 15.25 14.70 5.32
CA THR A 7 14.92 16.03 5.84
C THR A 7 13.97 16.79 4.92
N LEU A 8 14.15 16.70 3.60
CA LEU A 8 13.26 17.34 2.63
C LEU A 8 11.88 16.68 2.64
N PHE A 9 11.82 15.36 2.81
CA PHE A 9 10.56 14.61 2.86
C PHE A 9 9.81 14.87 4.18
N ALA A 10 10.51 14.93 5.31
CA ALA A 10 9.94 15.37 6.59
C ALA A 10 9.34 16.79 6.47
N VAL A 11 10.00 17.71 5.76
CA VAL A 11 9.49 19.08 5.55
C VAL A 11 8.21 19.09 4.69
N ILE A 12 8.08 18.22 3.70
CA ILE A 12 6.87 18.12 2.86
C ILE A 12 5.70 17.52 3.68
N PHE A 13 5.97 16.53 4.54
CA PHE A 13 4.95 15.97 5.45
C PHE A 13 4.51 16.99 6.52
N PHE A 14 5.45 17.80 7.03
CA PHE A 14 5.19 18.76 8.12
C PHE A 14 4.51 20.06 7.67
N SER A 15 4.58 20.43 6.40
CA SER A 15 3.90 21.63 5.90
C SER A 15 2.39 21.47 5.72
N ALA A 16 1.87 20.24 5.81
CA ALA A 16 0.45 19.93 5.67
C ALA A 16 -0.30 19.79 7.01
N ALA A 17 0.39 19.83 8.15
CA ALA A 17 -0.22 19.56 9.45
C ALA A 17 0.06 20.69 10.45
N SER A 18 -0.94 21.51 10.69
CA SER A 18 -0.94 22.52 11.77
C SER A 18 -1.69 21.98 12.99
N VAL A 19 -1.02 21.22 13.87
CA VAL A 19 -1.44 21.05 15.27
C VAL A 19 -0.23 20.71 16.14
N ALA A 20 0.03 21.50 17.18
CA ALA A 20 1.25 21.43 17.98
C ALA A 20 1.43 20.13 18.80
N ASP A 21 0.39 19.34 19.00
CA ASP A 21 0.45 18.09 19.82
C ASP A 21 0.85 16.86 19.01
N THR A 22 0.61 16.85 17.70
CA THR A 22 0.96 15.74 16.79
C THR A 22 2.46 15.73 16.46
N THR A 23 3.16 16.85 16.57
CA THR A 23 4.59 16.96 16.23
C THR A 23 5.46 16.11 17.14
N GLN A 24 5.15 16.03 18.43
CA GLN A 24 5.91 15.24 19.38
C GLN A 24 5.66 13.75 19.21
N LEU A 25 4.41 13.35 18.92
CA LEU A 25 4.05 11.97 18.57
C LEU A 25 4.73 11.53 17.27
N LYS A 26 4.72 12.39 16.25
CA LYS A 26 5.41 12.16 14.97
C LYS A 26 6.91 11.98 15.15
N ASN A 27 7.55 12.88 15.88
CA ASN A 27 8.99 12.79 16.15
C ASN A 27 9.34 11.53 16.95
N ASN A 28 8.55 11.19 17.98
CA ASN A 28 8.73 9.97 18.76
C ASN A 28 8.52 8.72 17.89
N PHE A 29 7.56 8.74 16.99
CA PHE A 29 7.31 7.64 16.06
C PHE A 29 8.47 7.46 15.07
N PHE A 30 8.94 8.53 14.42
CA PHE A 30 10.09 8.47 13.53
C PHE A 30 11.36 8.02 14.23
N ASN A 31 11.63 8.53 15.44
CA ASN A 31 12.75 8.11 16.25
C ASN A 31 12.64 6.65 16.71
N SER A 32 11.41 6.19 17.01
CA SER A 32 11.17 4.79 17.38
C SER A 32 11.35 3.85 16.19
N ILE A 33 10.89 4.24 14.99
CA ILE A 33 11.15 3.50 13.76
C ILE A 33 12.64 3.51 13.43
N GLU A 34 13.31 4.66 13.50
CA GLU A 34 14.74 4.79 13.23
C GLU A 34 15.56 3.92 14.18
N ASN A 35 15.23 3.93 15.48
CA ASN A 35 15.87 3.09 16.50
C ASN A 35 15.56 1.60 16.30
N PHE A 36 14.30 1.25 15.98
CA PHE A 36 13.91 -0.13 15.73
C PHE A 36 14.61 -0.74 14.51
N PHE A 37 14.92 0.08 13.51
CA PHE A 37 15.63 -0.35 12.30
C PHE A 37 17.15 -0.08 12.35
N ASP A 38 17.73 0.21 13.52
CA ASP A 38 19.15 0.57 13.70
C ASP A 38 19.58 1.71 12.76
N GLY A 39 18.70 2.66 12.49
CA GLY A 39 18.94 3.77 11.57
C GLY A 39 19.06 3.37 10.10
N LYS A 40 18.72 2.13 9.75
CA LYS A 40 18.79 1.61 8.38
C LYS A 40 17.39 1.38 7.84
N PHE A 41 16.89 2.31 7.05
CA PHE A 41 15.73 2.09 6.18
C PHE A 41 16.17 1.29 4.95
N GLU A 42 16.47 0.01 5.16
CA GLU A 42 16.70 -0.94 4.06
C GLU A 42 15.33 -1.25 3.45
N ASP A 43 15.23 -1.25 2.12
CA ASP A 43 14.00 -1.52 1.39
C ASP A 43 12.78 -0.64 1.77
N THR A 44 12.97 0.67 1.62
CA THR A 44 11.93 1.66 1.88
C THR A 44 11.44 2.28 0.59
N ASP A 45 10.12 2.29 0.42
CA ASP A 45 9.41 2.96 -0.67
C ASP A 45 8.87 4.31 -0.18
N ILE A 46 8.98 5.30 -1.05
CA ILE A 46 8.24 6.56 -0.98
C ILE A 46 7.27 6.56 -2.15
N SER A 47 6.00 6.87 -1.90
CA SER A 47 4.97 6.88 -2.93
C SER A 47 4.15 8.16 -2.92
N ILE A 48 3.75 8.59 -4.11
CA ILE A 48 2.77 9.66 -4.33
C ILE A 48 1.70 9.08 -5.24
N LYS A 49 0.48 8.95 -4.70
CA LYS A 49 -0.69 8.49 -5.45
C LYS A 49 -1.66 9.65 -5.65
N SER A 50 -1.92 10.00 -6.90
CA SER A 50 -2.94 10.97 -7.30
C SER A 50 -4.18 10.22 -7.74
N LYS A 51 -5.35 10.66 -7.27
CA LYS A 51 -6.67 10.13 -7.64
C LYS A 51 -7.50 11.27 -8.19
N GLU A 52 -8.25 11.01 -9.24
CA GLU A 52 -9.16 12.00 -9.82
C GLU A 52 -10.13 12.54 -8.77
N GLY A 53 -10.29 13.86 -8.72
CA GLY A 53 -11.19 14.53 -7.77
C GLY A 53 -10.73 14.51 -6.30
N ASN A 54 -9.58 13.94 -5.96
CA ASN A 54 -9.08 13.80 -4.60
C ASN A 54 -7.73 14.49 -4.40
N LYS A 55 -7.42 14.81 -3.14
CA LYS A 55 -6.06 15.24 -2.76
C LYS A 55 -5.09 14.07 -2.95
N PRO A 56 -3.81 14.35 -3.25
CA PRO A 56 -2.81 13.30 -3.35
C PRO A 56 -2.61 12.56 -2.03
N GLU A 57 -2.31 11.29 -2.13
CA GLU A 57 -1.88 10.43 -1.03
C GLU A 57 -0.35 10.33 -1.08
N ILE A 58 0.31 10.56 0.03
CA ILE A 58 1.76 10.43 0.16
C ILE A 58 2.04 9.32 1.17
N GLY A 59 2.89 8.38 0.80
CA GLY A 59 3.19 7.22 1.62
C GLY A 59 4.68 6.97 1.77
N ILE A 60 5.06 6.47 2.94
CA ILE A 60 6.35 5.82 3.19
C ILE A 60 6.07 4.41 3.68
N LYS A 61 6.71 3.42 3.09
CA LYS A 61 6.54 2.00 3.43
C LYS A 61 7.90 1.34 3.54
N THR A 62 8.14 0.63 4.63
CA THR A 62 9.39 -0.09 4.87
C THR A 62 9.13 -1.56 5.09
N PHE A 63 10.08 -2.40 4.69
CA PHE A 63 10.07 -3.85 4.86
C PHE A 63 11.34 -4.29 5.57
N LYS A 64 11.20 -5.11 6.60
CA LYS A 64 12.33 -5.65 7.38
C LYS A 64 12.22 -7.16 7.51
N PRO A 65 13.18 -7.93 7.01
CA PRO A 65 13.33 -9.34 7.37
C PRO A 65 13.60 -9.47 8.88
N LEU A 66 12.86 -10.36 9.56
CA LEU A 66 13.07 -10.71 10.96
C LEU A 66 13.81 -12.05 11.08
N ASN A 67 13.42 -13.00 10.23
CA ASN A 67 14.10 -14.26 10.02
C ASN A 67 14.09 -14.57 8.53
N ASP A 68 15.24 -14.86 7.94
CA ASP A 68 15.39 -15.10 6.50
C ASP A 68 16.28 -16.31 6.27
N THR A 69 15.70 -17.33 5.64
CA THR A 69 16.38 -18.55 5.22
C THR A 69 16.27 -18.70 3.70
N GLU A 70 16.86 -19.72 3.12
CA GLU A 70 16.73 -19.97 1.67
C GLU A 70 15.28 -20.17 1.25
N SER A 71 14.49 -20.93 2.03
CA SER A 71 13.13 -21.35 1.67
C SER A 71 12.03 -20.52 2.35
N GLU A 72 12.31 -19.71 3.37
CA GLU A 72 11.28 -18.94 4.06
C GLU A 72 11.79 -17.62 4.60
N ILE A 73 10.85 -16.69 4.80
CA ILE A 73 11.10 -15.41 5.45
C ILE A 73 9.95 -15.09 6.41
N THR A 74 10.29 -14.62 7.61
CA THR A 74 9.36 -13.90 8.49
C THR A 74 9.73 -12.42 8.43
N PHE A 75 8.76 -11.54 8.28
CA PHE A 75 9.02 -10.13 8.05
C PHE A 75 8.09 -9.22 8.84
N PHE A 76 8.56 -8.01 9.03
CA PHE A 76 7.79 -6.85 9.45
C PHE A 76 7.62 -5.89 8.26
N GLN A 77 6.44 -5.32 8.11
CA GLN A 77 6.17 -4.21 7.19
C GLN A 77 5.50 -3.08 7.94
N GLY A 78 6.14 -1.91 7.96
CA GLY A 78 5.56 -0.68 8.51
C GLY A 78 5.28 0.32 7.41
N SER A 79 4.24 1.15 7.57
CA SER A 79 3.99 2.26 6.67
C SER A 79 3.24 3.41 7.34
N LEU A 80 3.45 4.62 6.82
CA LEU A 80 2.71 5.81 7.19
C LEU A 80 2.21 6.47 5.90
N PHE A 81 0.91 6.73 5.84
CA PHE A 81 0.25 7.39 4.72
C PHE A 81 -0.42 8.67 5.20
N ALA A 82 -0.23 9.74 4.44
CA ALA A 82 -0.94 11.01 4.64
C ALA A 82 -1.90 11.25 3.46
N HIS A 83 -3.16 11.54 3.77
CA HIS A 83 -4.21 11.86 2.81
C HIS A 83 -5.26 12.76 3.45
N ASP A 84 -5.61 13.88 2.80
CA ASP A 84 -6.64 14.84 3.23
C ASP A 84 -6.55 15.24 4.72
N GLU A 85 -5.34 15.63 5.16
CA GLU A 85 -5.06 16.07 6.54
C GLU A 85 -5.25 14.94 7.58
N ARG A 86 -5.11 13.69 7.16
CA ARG A 86 -5.17 12.49 8.00
C ARG A 86 -3.94 11.64 7.78
N GLU A 87 -3.51 11.00 8.83
CA GLU A 87 -2.36 10.12 8.82
C GLU A 87 -2.75 8.73 9.28
N THR A 88 -2.40 7.72 8.48
CA THR A 88 -2.66 6.31 8.80
C THR A 88 -1.34 5.56 8.95
N LEU A 89 -1.12 5.02 10.14
CA LEU A 89 -0.04 4.11 10.47
C LEU A 89 -0.49 2.67 10.22
N ASN A 90 0.33 1.88 9.51
CA ASN A 90 0.10 0.44 9.35
C ASN A 90 1.30 -0.32 9.91
N LEU A 91 1.04 -1.33 10.72
CA LEU A 91 2.03 -2.24 11.29
C LEU A 91 1.65 -3.67 10.93
N GLY A 92 2.51 -4.37 10.24
CA GLY A 92 2.22 -5.72 9.74
C GLY A 92 3.34 -6.70 9.98
N PHE A 93 2.95 -7.96 10.18
CA PHE A 93 3.83 -9.10 10.22
C PHE A 93 3.37 -10.15 9.24
N GLY A 94 4.31 -10.85 8.65
CA GLY A 94 4.00 -11.92 7.73
C GLY A 94 5.08 -12.98 7.66
N LYS A 95 4.69 -14.10 7.07
CA LYS A 95 5.59 -15.20 6.76
C LYS A 95 5.37 -15.61 5.30
N ARG A 96 6.47 -15.87 4.59
CA ARG A 96 6.46 -16.42 3.24
C ARG A 96 7.28 -17.69 3.18
N ILE A 97 6.83 -18.62 2.36
CA ILE A 97 7.45 -19.91 2.13
C ILE A 97 7.60 -20.09 0.62
N LEU A 98 8.83 -20.41 0.20
CA LEU A 98 9.19 -20.71 -1.18
C LEU A 98 9.01 -22.22 -1.42
N SER A 99 8.45 -22.60 -2.57
CA SER A 99 8.42 -24.01 -2.97
C SER A 99 9.83 -24.56 -3.22
N ASP A 100 10.01 -25.87 -3.12
CA ASP A 100 11.32 -26.52 -3.28
C ASP A 100 11.97 -26.25 -4.65
N ASP A 101 11.15 -26.09 -5.69
CA ASP A 101 11.56 -25.76 -7.06
C ASP A 101 11.64 -24.23 -7.32
N GLU A 102 11.45 -23.42 -6.27
CA GLU A 102 11.44 -21.96 -6.31
C GLU A 102 10.41 -21.34 -7.28
N SER A 103 9.47 -22.12 -7.80
CA SER A 103 8.48 -21.65 -8.78
C SER A 103 7.30 -20.90 -8.17
N PHE A 104 7.02 -21.16 -6.88
CA PHE A 104 5.92 -20.54 -6.13
C PHE A 104 6.39 -19.98 -4.80
N LEU A 105 5.77 -18.85 -4.43
CA LEU A 105 5.90 -18.23 -3.12
C LEU A 105 4.51 -18.12 -2.50
N TYR A 106 4.35 -18.67 -1.31
CA TYR A 106 3.12 -18.61 -0.51
C TYR A 106 3.34 -17.69 0.67
N GLY A 107 2.39 -16.81 0.95
CA GLY A 107 2.50 -15.87 2.07
C GLY A 107 1.21 -15.73 2.86
N LEU A 108 1.39 -15.49 4.16
CA LEU A 108 0.33 -15.07 5.07
C LEU A 108 0.81 -13.83 5.81
N ASN A 109 -0.10 -12.90 6.08
CA ASN A 109 0.21 -11.68 6.80
C ASN A 109 -0.98 -11.23 7.65
N ALA A 110 -0.67 -10.38 8.64
CA ALA A 110 -1.65 -9.69 9.46
C ALA A 110 -1.18 -8.26 9.70
N PHE A 111 -2.12 -7.31 9.70
CA PHE A 111 -1.84 -5.90 9.93
C PHE A 111 -2.77 -5.31 10.97
N TYR A 112 -2.25 -4.31 11.66
CA TYR A 112 -2.98 -3.35 12.47
C TYR A 112 -2.81 -1.98 11.84
N ASP A 113 -3.90 -1.27 11.60
CA ASP A 113 -3.96 0.05 11.01
C ASP A 113 -4.53 1.04 12.02
N HIS A 114 -3.94 2.21 12.14
CA HIS A 114 -4.37 3.26 13.04
C HIS A 114 -4.33 4.63 12.33
N GLU A 115 -5.49 5.24 12.16
CA GLU A 115 -5.58 6.66 11.77
C GLU A 115 -5.35 7.52 13.01
N LEU A 116 -4.27 8.29 12.99
CA LEU A 116 -3.76 8.98 14.19
C LEU A 116 -4.61 10.20 14.59
N ASP A 117 -5.31 10.82 13.63
CA ASP A 117 -6.03 12.07 13.84
C ASP A 117 -7.36 11.89 14.56
N TYR A 118 -8.08 10.79 14.28
CA TYR A 118 -9.41 10.53 14.83
C TYR A 118 -9.52 9.16 15.50
N ASP A 119 -8.39 8.47 15.72
CA ASP A 119 -8.29 7.23 16.47
C ASP A 119 -9.12 6.08 15.87
N HIS A 120 -9.29 6.05 14.53
CA HIS A 120 -9.87 4.91 13.85
C HIS A 120 -8.87 3.76 13.77
N GLN A 121 -9.32 2.54 14.06
CA GLN A 121 -8.48 1.36 14.13
C GLN A 121 -9.09 0.21 13.33
N ARG A 122 -8.25 -0.49 12.57
CA ARG A 122 -8.64 -1.61 11.71
C ARG A 122 -7.60 -2.73 11.82
N GLY A 123 -8.06 -3.98 11.85
CA GLY A 123 -7.22 -5.15 11.65
C GLY A 123 -7.37 -5.70 10.24
N SER A 124 -6.39 -6.47 9.78
CA SER A 124 -6.55 -7.28 8.58
C SER A 124 -5.70 -8.54 8.62
N ILE A 125 -6.16 -9.55 7.90
CA ILE A 125 -5.41 -10.76 7.57
C ILE A 125 -5.36 -10.88 6.05
N GLY A 126 -4.22 -11.34 5.52
CA GLY A 126 -4.03 -11.50 4.09
C GLY A 126 -3.30 -12.78 3.74
N ALA A 127 -3.53 -13.24 2.52
CA ALA A 127 -2.81 -14.35 1.91
C ALA A 127 -2.35 -13.97 0.51
N GLU A 128 -1.22 -14.54 0.09
CA GLU A 128 -0.67 -14.31 -1.23
C GLU A 128 -0.06 -15.59 -1.81
N ILE A 129 -0.18 -15.72 -3.14
CA ILE A 129 0.48 -16.74 -3.93
C ILE A 129 1.12 -16.04 -5.11
N LYS A 130 2.41 -16.25 -5.32
CA LYS A 130 3.15 -15.64 -6.44
C LYS A 130 3.89 -16.71 -7.23
N SER A 131 3.90 -16.53 -8.53
CA SER A 131 4.75 -17.27 -9.46
C SER A 131 5.41 -16.30 -10.44
N SER A 132 6.23 -16.79 -11.34
CA SER A 132 6.87 -15.95 -12.38
C SER A 132 5.86 -15.28 -13.33
N ILE A 133 4.63 -15.79 -13.42
CA ILE A 133 3.62 -15.30 -14.37
C ILE A 133 2.44 -14.67 -13.64
N LEU A 134 1.97 -15.30 -12.55
CA LEU A 134 0.73 -14.93 -11.87
C LEU A 134 0.99 -14.58 -10.39
N GLU A 135 0.25 -13.62 -9.91
CA GLU A 135 0.16 -13.24 -8.50
C GLU A 135 -1.31 -13.23 -8.08
N LEU A 136 -1.60 -13.79 -6.92
CA LEU A 136 -2.90 -13.71 -6.26
C LEU A 136 -2.68 -13.12 -4.87
N ASN A 137 -3.39 -12.06 -4.55
CA ASN A 137 -3.41 -11.45 -3.22
C ASN A 137 -4.84 -11.38 -2.73
N THR A 138 -5.07 -11.65 -1.46
CA THR A 138 -6.37 -11.44 -0.82
C THR A 138 -6.18 -10.87 0.57
N ASN A 139 -7.03 -9.93 0.95
CA ASN A 139 -7.04 -9.32 2.27
C ASN A 139 -8.47 -9.27 2.79
N ASN A 140 -8.64 -9.56 4.07
CA ASN A 140 -9.88 -9.36 4.79
C ASN A 140 -9.63 -8.32 5.90
N TYR A 141 -10.48 -7.32 5.98
CA TYR A 141 -10.37 -6.17 6.87
C TYR A 141 -11.53 -6.20 7.87
N PHE A 142 -11.24 -5.87 9.13
CA PHE A 142 -12.23 -5.81 10.18
C PHE A 142 -12.02 -4.60 11.09
N ALA A 143 -13.11 -3.92 11.42
CA ALA A 143 -13.13 -2.79 12.33
C ALA A 143 -12.69 -3.23 13.73
N ILE A 144 -11.83 -2.43 14.36
CA ILE A 144 -11.45 -2.60 15.77
C ILE A 144 -12.07 -1.48 16.60
N SER A 145 -12.05 -0.23 16.09
CA SER A 145 -12.68 0.88 16.78
C SER A 145 -14.17 0.96 16.48
N ASN A 146 -14.93 1.40 17.48
CA ASN A 146 -16.32 1.81 17.33
C ASN A 146 -16.42 3.14 16.60
N GLU A 147 -17.67 3.65 16.38
CA GLU A 147 -17.93 4.98 15.85
C GLU A 147 -17.12 6.06 16.58
N LYS A 148 -16.50 6.94 15.82
CA LYS A 148 -15.73 8.09 16.31
C LYS A 148 -16.27 9.38 15.72
N THR A 149 -15.93 10.51 16.35
CA THR A 149 -16.18 11.82 15.77
C THR A 149 -14.98 12.23 14.92
N GLY A 150 -15.15 12.27 13.62
CA GLY A 150 -14.13 12.64 12.65
C GLY A 150 -14.12 14.13 12.30
N LYS A 151 -13.61 14.43 11.10
CA LYS A 151 -13.47 15.79 10.57
C LYS A 151 -14.84 16.51 10.51
N ASN A 152 -14.87 17.79 10.90
CA ASN A 152 -16.08 18.63 10.94
C ASN A 152 -17.20 18.07 11.86
N ASN A 153 -16.85 17.38 12.91
CA ASN A 153 -17.79 16.76 13.87
C ASN A 153 -18.73 15.72 13.21
N VAL A 154 -18.33 15.15 12.10
CA VAL A 154 -19.09 14.07 11.44
C VAL A 154 -18.80 12.75 12.13
N LYS A 155 -19.85 11.95 12.38
CA LYS A 155 -19.69 10.58 12.89
C LYS A 155 -19.16 9.68 11.78
N GLU A 156 -18.10 8.95 12.08
CA GLU A 156 -17.43 8.04 11.18
C GLU A 156 -17.24 6.68 11.84
N GLU A 157 -17.47 5.62 11.10
CA GLU A 157 -17.30 4.24 11.55
C GLU A 157 -16.47 3.47 10.51
N VAL A 158 -15.55 2.64 11.00
CA VAL A 158 -14.67 1.83 10.15
C VAL A 158 -15.49 0.75 9.48
N ALA A 159 -15.28 0.55 8.19
CA ALA A 159 -15.93 -0.48 7.40
C ALA A 159 -15.15 -1.80 7.47
N ASP A 160 -15.87 -2.90 7.66
CA ASP A 160 -15.39 -4.25 7.35
C ASP A 160 -15.32 -4.42 5.82
N GLY A 161 -14.47 -5.32 5.34
CA GLY A 161 -14.40 -5.54 3.91
C GLY A 161 -13.33 -6.52 3.49
N TYR A 162 -13.20 -6.71 2.18
CA TYR A 162 -12.17 -7.56 1.62
C TYR A 162 -11.73 -7.06 0.24
N ASP A 163 -10.57 -7.52 -0.18
CA ASP A 163 -10.13 -7.43 -1.56
C ASP A 163 -9.51 -8.74 -2.04
N VAL A 164 -9.63 -8.98 -3.36
CA VAL A 164 -8.98 -10.06 -4.08
C VAL A 164 -8.37 -9.49 -5.34
N GLU A 165 -7.05 -9.62 -5.48
CA GLU A 165 -6.30 -9.07 -6.60
C GLU A 165 -5.57 -10.19 -7.34
N ILE A 166 -5.70 -10.19 -8.67
CA ILE A 166 -4.93 -11.05 -9.58
C ILE A 166 -4.01 -10.15 -10.40
N GLY A 167 -2.73 -10.50 -10.44
CA GLY A 167 -1.71 -9.84 -11.25
C GLY A 167 -1.04 -10.78 -12.22
N THR A 168 -0.67 -10.27 -13.40
CA THR A 168 0.13 -11.02 -14.38
C THR A 168 1.11 -10.11 -15.10
N HIS A 169 2.24 -10.66 -15.55
CA HIS A 169 3.15 -9.94 -16.43
C HIS A 169 2.51 -9.69 -17.80
N ILE A 170 2.80 -8.53 -18.38
CA ILE A 170 2.44 -8.26 -19.79
C ILE A 170 3.40 -9.11 -20.66
N PRO A 171 2.87 -9.90 -21.63
CA PRO A 171 3.71 -10.68 -22.51
C PRO A 171 4.80 -9.82 -23.17
N TYR A 172 6.02 -10.35 -23.25
CA TYR A 172 7.21 -9.67 -23.79
C TYR A 172 7.67 -8.41 -23.04
N MET A 173 7.07 -8.10 -21.87
CA MET A 173 7.40 -6.94 -21.04
C MET A 173 7.69 -7.38 -19.59
N PRO A 174 8.88 -7.90 -19.28
CA PRO A 174 9.19 -8.50 -17.97
C PRO A 174 9.15 -7.48 -16.81
N THR A 175 9.24 -6.19 -17.11
CA THR A 175 9.16 -5.12 -16.09
C THR A 175 7.75 -4.60 -15.86
N ALA A 176 6.78 -5.05 -16.66
CA ALA A 176 5.40 -4.56 -16.63
C ALA A 176 4.41 -5.64 -16.21
N LYS A 177 3.45 -5.25 -15.39
CA LYS A 177 2.36 -6.10 -14.89
C LYS A 177 1.02 -5.40 -15.03
N ILE A 178 -0.02 -6.20 -15.20
CA ILE A 178 -1.41 -5.75 -15.09
C ILE A 178 -2.03 -6.42 -13.87
N TYR A 179 -2.95 -5.71 -13.22
CA TYR A 179 -3.69 -6.19 -12.05
C TYR A 179 -5.18 -5.93 -12.24
N THR A 180 -5.98 -6.85 -11.73
CA THR A 180 -7.41 -6.67 -11.54
C THR A 180 -7.72 -6.98 -10.07
N LYS A 181 -8.35 -6.04 -9.37
CA LYS A 181 -8.72 -6.18 -7.98
C LYS A 181 -10.22 -5.99 -7.83
N LEU A 182 -10.89 -6.98 -7.27
CA LEU A 182 -12.23 -6.89 -6.72
C LEU A 182 -12.11 -6.39 -5.28
N PHE A 183 -12.94 -5.43 -4.88
CA PHE A 183 -13.02 -4.96 -3.49
C PHE A 183 -14.47 -4.73 -3.08
N GLU A 184 -14.75 -4.97 -1.82
CA GLU A 184 -16.04 -4.73 -1.19
C GLU A 184 -15.84 -4.34 0.27
N TYR A 185 -16.49 -3.26 0.69
CA TYR A 185 -16.50 -2.76 2.06
C TYR A 185 -17.93 -2.42 2.45
N ASP A 186 -18.39 -3.02 3.55
CA ASP A 186 -19.69 -2.77 4.16
C ASP A 186 -19.65 -1.43 4.91
N ILE A 187 -20.24 -0.39 4.32
CA ILE A 187 -20.21 0.97 4.88
C ILE A 187 -21.34 1.14 5.88
N PRO A 188 -21.05 1.26 7.20
CA PRO A 188 -22.07 1.43 8.22
C PRO A 188 -23.01 2.61 7.93
N GLY A 189 -24.29 2.32 7.74
CA GLY A 189 -25.34 3.30 7.45
C GLY A 189 -25.23 4.00 6.11
N GLY A 190 -24.49 3.44 5.16
CA GLY A 190 -24.28 3.95 3.80
C GLY A 190 -24.49 2.90 2.73
N SER A 191 -24.13 3.25 1.50
CA SER A 191 -24.03 2.29 0.40
C SER A 191 -22.66 1.62 0.43
N ASP A 192 -22.61 0.32 0.15
CA ASP A 192 -21.38 -0.43 0.12
C ASP A 192 -20.38 0.17 -0.88
N PHE A 193 -19.12 0.18 -0.47
CA PHE A 193 -18.02 0.67 -1.29
C PHE A 193 -17.38 -0.52 -2.00
N GLU A 194 -17.88 -0.81 -3.20
CA GLU A 194 -17.54 -2.02 -3.95
C GLU A 194 -17.19 -1.68 -5.41
N GLY A 195 -16.44 -2.56 -6.05
CA GLY A 195 -16.11 -2.40 -7.45
C GLY A 195 -14.92 -3.22 -7.91
N LEU A 196 -14.44 -2.86 -9.09
CA LEU A 196 -13.25 -3.41 -9.72
C LEU A 196 -12.21 -2.31 -9.93
N GLU A 197 -10.95 -2.63 -9.61
CA GLU A 197 -9.80 -1.77 -9.91
C GLU A 197 -8.93 -2.48 -10.93
N TYR A 198 -8.65 -1.81 -12.04
CA TYR A 198 -7.72 -2.26 -13.06
C TYR A 198 -6.48 -1.39 -13.00
N SER A 199 -5.29 -1.98 -13.00
CA SER A 199 -4.06 -1.19 -13.05
C SER A 199 -2.97 -1.83 -13.89
N SER A 200 -2.05 -1.00 -14.36
CA SER A 200 -0.81 -1.40 -15.01
C SER A 200 0.34 -0.76 -14.29
N LYS A 201 1.31 -1.59 -13.88
CA LYS A 201 2.52 -1.17 -13.17
C LYS A 201 3.75 -1.50 -14.00
N ILE A 202 4.68 -0.55 -14.10
CA ILE A 202 5.97 -0.73 -14.74
C ILE A 202 7.11 -0.31 -13.82
N GLY A 203 8.13 -1.16 -13.70
CA GLY A 203 9.39 -0.81 -13.06
C GLY A 203 10.37 -0.25 -14.07
N ILE A 204 10.95 0.92 -13.82
CA ILE A 204 11.96 1.51 -14.69
C ILE A 204 13.30 0.80 -14.44
N PRO A 205 13.90 0.15 -15.44
CA PRO A 205 15.18 -0.55 -15.30
C PRO A 205 16.27 0.35 -14.73
N ASN A 206 17.21 -0.24 -13.99
CA ASN A 206 18.33 0.45 -13.33
C ASN A 206 17.95 1.63 -12.43
N SER A 207 16.71 1.67 -11.97
CA SER A 207 16.24 2.71 -11.07
C SER A 207 15.40 2.13 -9.94
N GLY A 208 15.18 2.92 -8.87
CA GLY A 208 14.20 2.59 -7.83
C GLY A 208 12.76 3.01 -8.19
N ILE A 209 12.49 3.41 -9.44
CA ILE A 209 11.23 4.02 -9.84
C ILE A 209 10.26 2.96 -10.34
N ASN A 210 9.03 3.02 -9.83
CA ASN A 210 7.89 2.25 -10.32
C ASN A 210 6.72 3.20 -10.58
N LEU A 211 6.06 3.03 -11.71
CA LEU A 211 4.87 3.77 -12.12
C LEU A 211 3.69 2.82 -12.17
N GLU A 212 2.55 3.25 -11.66
CA GLU A 212 1.30 2.51 -11.75
C GLU A 212 0.18 3.47 -12.15
N ILE A 213 -0.56 3.13 -13.18
CA ILE A 213 -1.79 3.81 -13.60
C ILE A 213 -2.94 2.84 -13.49
N GLY A 214 -4.07 3.30 -13.03
CA GLY A 214 -5.25 2.45 -12.91
C GLY A 214 -6.56 3.22 -12.91
N TYR A 215 -7.63 2.43 -12.98
CA TYR A 215 -9.00 2.89 -13.03
C TYR A 215 -9.82 2.06 -12.04
N LYS A 216 -10.61 2.74 -11.22
CA LYS A 216 -11.62 2.14 -10.33
C LYS A 216 -12.98 2.32 -10.95
N ASP A 217 -13.65 1.20 -11.20
CA ASP A 217 -15.03 1.09 -11.64
C ASP A 217 -15.85 0.70 -10.40
N PHE A 218 -16.67 1.62 -9.91
CA PHE A 218 -17.52 1.37 -8.76
C PHE A 218 -18.83 0.73 -9.19
N GLY A 219 -19.15 -0.40 -8.60
CA GLY A 219 -20.42 -1.13 -8.83
C GLY A 219 -21.65 -0.40 -8.31
N ASN A 220 -21.48 0.70 -7.59
CA ASN A 220 -22.54 1.45 -6.94
C ASN A 220 -22.56 2.91 -7.42
N ALA A 221 -23.71 3.36 -7.93
CA ALA A 221 -23.91 4.74 -8.43
C ALA A 221 -23.73 5.85 -7.36
N SER A 222 -23.47 5.50 -6.10
CA SER A 222 -23.14 6.47 -5.04
C SER A 222 -21.70 6.97 -5.11
N TYR A 223 -20.86 6.35 -5.92
CA TYR A 223 -19.46 6.68 -6.08
C TYR A 223 -19.14 6.92 -7.56
N ASP A 224 -18.35 7.96 -7.86
CA ASP A 224 -17.87 8.23 -9.20
C ASP A 224 -16.63 7.38 -9.50
N ASP A 225 -16.57 6.81 -10.69
CA ASP A 225 -15.39 6.11 -11.18
C ASP A 225 -14.16 7.01 -11.19
N GLN A 226 -12.99 6.44 -10.95
CA GLN A 226 -11.78 7.23 -10.70
C GLN A 226 -10.56 6.68 -11.41
N TRP A 227 -9.84 7.55 -12.12
CA TRP A 227 -8.47 7.29 -12.50
C TRP A 227 -7.52 7.55 -11.35
N PHE A 228 -6.44 6.77 -11.30
CA PHE A 228 -5.34 7.05 -10.39
C PHE A 228 -3.98 6.86 -11.08
N PHE A 229 -3.00 7.58 -10.59
CA PHE A 229 -1.59 7.44 -10.93
C PHE A 229 -0.79 7.32 -9.64
N ASN A 230 0.13 6.36 -9.58
CA ASN A 230 1.00 6.14 -8.44
C ASN A 230 2.47 6.10 -8.89
N LEU A 231 3.26 7.00 -8.34
CA LEU A 231 4.71 7.03 -8.48
C LEU A 231 5.31 6.50 -7.18
N THR A 232 6.11 5.43 -7.29
CA THR A 232 6.83 4.86 -6.15
C THR A 232 8.32 4.93 -6.42
N PHE A 233 9.07 5.37 -5.42
CA PHE A 233 10.52 5.38 -5.42
C PHE A 233 11.07 4.55 -4.28
N ASN A 234 11.82 3.48 -4.57
CA ASN A 234 12.53 2.69 -3.59
C ASN A 234 13.91 3.30 -3.32
N LEU A 235 14.23 3.54 -2.03
CA LEU A 235 15.45 4.25 -1.62
C LEU A 235 16.73 3.40 -1.72
N SER A 236 16.59 2.09 -1.73
CA SER A 236 17.74 1.17 -1.62
C SER A 236 17.74 0.06 -2.67
N LYS A 237 16.57 -0.34 -3.15
CA LYS A 237 16.42 -1.41 -4.13
C LYS A 237 16.30 -0.81 -5.53
N ILE A 238 17.15 -1.27 -6.43
CA ILE A 238 17.14 -0.85 -7.83
C ILE A 238 16.50 -1.98 -8.64
N ASN A 239 15.56 -1.62 -9.52
CA ASN A 239 14.98 -2.56 -10.47
C ASN A 239 16.09 -3.20 -11.32
N PRO A 240 15.98 -4.49 -11.66
CA PRO A 240 16.97 -5.16 -12.51
C PRO A 240 17.25 -4.38 -13.80
N ASN A 241 18.48 -4.53 -14.30
CA ASN A 241 18.86 -4.04 -15.63
C ASN A 241 18.31 -5.00 -16.70
N THR A 242 17.01 -5.03 -16.82
CA THR A 242 16.27 -5.87 -17.76
C THR A 242 15.79 -5.00 -18.89
N SER A 243 15.80 -5.50 -20.12
CA SER A 243 15.17 -4.80 -21.24
C SER A 243 13.67 -4.58 -20.95
N LEU A 244 13.13 -3.46 -21.43
CA LEU A 244 11.68 -3.23 -21.37
C LEU A 244 10.91 -4.24 -22.21
N VAL A 245 11.56 -4.79 -23.24
CA VAL A 245 10.99 -5.79 -24.16
C VAL A 245 11.91 -7.02 -24.17
N SER A 246 11.34 -8.20 -24.05
CA SER A 246 11.99 -9.50 -24.11
C SER A 246 11.57 -10.24 -25.39
N ASP A 247 12.41 -11.17 -25.84
CA ASP A 247 12.08 -12.09 -26.94
C ASP A 247 11.11 -13.22 -26.48
N GLU A 248 11.03 -13.44 -25.17
CA GLU A 248 10.13 -14.43 -24.57
C GLU A 248 8.86 -13.76 -24.03
N ALA A 249 7.70 -14.38 -24.28
CA ALA A 249 6.43 -13.87 -23.78
C ALA A 249 6.38 -13.84 -22.25
N PHE A 250 6.93 -14.87 -21.59
CA PHE A 250 7.01 -14.97 -20.13
C PHE A 250 8.32 -15.64 -19.75
N GLU A 251 9.09 -14.96 -18.94
CA GLU A 251 10.33 -15.52 -18.37
C GLU A 251 10.01 -16.32 -17.10
N ARG A 252 10.49 -17.56 -17.02
CA ARG A 252 10.44 -18.31 -15.77
C ARG A 252 11.61 -17.92 -14.90
N VAL A 253 11.32 -17.29 -13.78
CA VAL A 253 12.31 -16.83 -12.81
C VAL A 253 12.02 -17.42 -11.43
N SER A 254 13.09 -17.64 -10.65
CA SER A 254 12.95 -17.99 -9.23
C SER A 254 12.17 -16.92 -8.48
N MET A 255 11.28 -17.35 -7.59
CA MET A 255 10.52 -16.47 -6.69
C MET A 255 11.32 -16.03 -5.45
N LYS A 256 12.60 -16.40 -5.35
CA LYS A 256 13.46 -16.11 -4.19
C LYS A 256 13.50 -14.61 -3.85
N ASP A 257 13.68 -13.75 -4.86
CA ASP A 257 13.72 -12.30 -4.66
C ASP A 257 12.35 -11.69 -4.31
N LYS A 258 11.26 -12.39 -4.66
CA LYS A 258 9.88 -11.98 -4.34
C LYS A 258 9.52 -12.14 -2.86
N LYS A 259 10.36 -12.85 -2.09
CA LYS A 259 10.23 -12.93 -0.63
C LYS A 259 10.23 -11.54 0.03
N TYR A 260 10.89 -10.56 -0.59
CA TYR A 260 11.06 -9.20 -0.07
C TYR A 260 10.06 -8.19 -0.64
N ASP A 261 9.13 -8.59 -1.50
CA ASP A 261 8.11 -7.70 -2.02
C ASP A 261 7.20 -7.19 -0.90
N LYS A 262 6.81 -5.89 -0.96
CA LYS A 262 5.81 -5.36 -0.04
C LYS A 262 4.45 -6.03 -0.29
N VAL A 263 3.70 -6.26 0.79
CA VAL A 263 2.33 -6.78 0.71
C VAL A 263 1.44 -5.78 -0.02
N ARG A 264 0.66 -6.29 -0.99
CA ARG A 264 -0.35 -5.51 -1.70
C ARG A 264 -1.66 -5.57 -0.93
N ARG A 265 -2.14 -4.40 -0.48
CA ARG A 265 -3.35 -4.25 0.33
C ARG A 265 -3.84 -2.80 0.30
N GLU A 266 -5.08 -2.57 0.77
CA GLU A 266 -5.54 -1.21 1.04
C GLU A 266 -4.92 -0.68 2.34
N ASN A 267 -4.20 0.44 2.26
CA ASN A 267 -3.46 0.99 3.40
C ASN A 267 -4.26 2.07 4.15
N LEU A 268 -5.15 2.80 3.47
CA LEU A 268 -6.03 3.75 4.13
C LEU A 268 -7.24 3.03 4.73
N ILE A 269 -7.71 3.49 5.88
CA ILE A 269 -8.91 2.94 6.53
C ILE A 269 -10.15 3.42 5.79
N VAL A 270 -10.92 2.49 5.22
CA VAL A 270 -12.23 2.76 4.63
C VAL A 270 -13.24 2.98 5.76
N LYS A 271 -14.08 4.02 5.63
CA LYS A 271 -15.01 4.44 6.69
C LYS A 271 -16.31 4.98 6.10
N SER A 272 -17.39 4.94 6.88
CA SER A 272 -18.59 5.70 6.57
C SER A 272 -18.24 7.18 6.40
N LYS A 273 -18.76 7.82 5.35
CA LYS A 273 -18.54 9.26 5.02
C LYS A 273 -17.09 9.67 4.69
N SER A 274 -16.13 8.74 4.65
CA SER A 274 -14.75 9.01 4.19
C SER A 274 -14.69 9.43 2.72
N PHE A 275 -15.70 9.11 1.95
CA PHE A 275 -15.82 9.39 0.53
C PHE A 275 -17.00 10.33 0.26
N SER A 276 -17.15 11.39 1.04
CA SER A 276 -18.06 12.46 0.62
C SER A 276 -17.47 13.08 -0.66
N VAL A 277 -17.92 12.60 -1.81
CA VAL A 277 -17.80 13.33 -3.06
C VAL A 277 -18.43 14.70 -2.80
N LYS A 278 -17.65 15.76 -2.79
CA LYS A 278 -18.21 17.08 -3.00
C LYS A 278 -18.78 17.04 -4.41
N ALA A 279 -20.08 16.78 -4.52
CA ALA A 279 -20.80 17.18 -5.72
C ALA A 279 -20.44 18.66 -5.93
N GLY A 280 -19.66 18.93 -6.96
CA GLY A 280 -19.32 20.27 -7.35
C GLY A 280 -20.62 20.98 -7.70
N GLY A 281 -21.12 21.76 -6.77
CA GLY A 281 -22.23 22.62 -6.96
C GLY A 281 -21.78 24.06 -6.69
N PHE A 282 -21.64 24.82 -7.78
CA PHE A 282 -21.54 26.27 -7.92
C PHE A 282 -20.29 26.95 -7.43
#